data_026a2cc3b93cd3aecbd9ca91b80de76b
#
_entry.id   026a2cc3b93cd3aecbd9ca91b80de76b
#
_cell.length_a   1.000
_cell.length_b   1.000
_cell.length_c   1.000
_cell.angle_alpha   90.00
_cell.angle_beta   90.00
_cell.angle_gamma   90.00
#
_symmetry.space_group_name_H-M   'P 1'
#
loop_
_entity.id
_entity.type
_entity.pdbx_description
1 polymer ?
#
loop_
_entity_poly.entity_id
_entity_poly.type
_entity_poly.pdbx_seq_one_letter_code
_entity_poly.pdbx_strand_id
1 'polypeptide(L)'
;MFVMSCQLCGYQEEDIYHFSTIFEYIHTASLFHDDVLNNAEIGTRKPSANHVSRNSAAVLGGDFLKTKHFAIAAGSNNSEFLKTLADTTTRIAEGQVLELVQRGNWHISRDEYMEIVISKTAVLFSAACACGTIIAGAEKQAVYHLNQFGLNLGIAFQIMDDLLDYTSCEEEFGKPLRNGKINLPLIYTLSNLKGTEIERLEALFKDYSGYDEDYEKIVEMVRNNGVIEKVRSEARLYVDKAADFLNFFPGSSVKEDLMELNTYIIR
;
A
#
# COMPACT_ATOMS: atom_id res chain seq x y z
N MET A 1 -3.54 2.81 -13.50
CA MET A 1 -3.98 4.03 -12.77
C MET A 1 -3.58 5.30 -13.51
N PHE A 2 -2.29 5.68 -13.60
CA PHE A 2 -1.84 6.92 -14.25
C PHE A 2 -2.35 7.06 -15.68
N VAL A 3 -2.09 6.07 -16.55
CA VAL A 3 -2.51 6.07 -17.97
C VAL A 3 -4.03 6.20 -18.08
N MET A 4 -4.79 5.43 -17.30
CA MET A 4 -6.26 5.50 -17.32
C MET A 4 -6.78 6.85 -16.86
N SER A 5 -6.11 7.52 -15.91
CA SER A 5 -6.46 8.87 -15.47
C SER A 5 -6.22 9.91 -16.56
N CYS A 6 -5.11 9.81 -17.30
CA CYS A 6 -4.86 10.63 -18.49
C CYS A 6 -5.98 10.45 -19.53
N GLN A 7 -6.28 9.19 -19.87
CA GLN A 7 -7.28 8.86 -20.89
C GLN A 7 -8.70 9.26 -20.48
N LEU A 8 -9.05 9.12 -19.20
CA LEU A 8 -10.36 9.56 -18.68
C LEU A 8 -10.54 11.08 -18.82
N CYS A 9 -9.44 11.84 -18.79
CA CYS A 9 -9.41 13.27 -19.00
C CYS A 9 -9.18 13.67 -20.48
N GLY A 10 -9.24 12.72 -21.42
CA GLY A 10 -9.16 12.96 -22.86
C GLY A 10 -7.73 13.09 -23.42
N TYR A 11 -6.68 12.81 -22.64
CA TYR A 11 -5.29 12.87 -23.07
C TYR A 11 -4.83 11.49 -23.57
N GLN A 12 -4.31 11.40 -24.80
CA GLN A 12 -3.97 10.14 -25.48
C GLN A 12 -2.57 10.13 -26.11
N GLU A 13 -1.72 11.08 -25.77
CA GLU A 13 -0.35 11.14 -26.30
C GLU A 13 0.50 9.98 -25.77
N GLU A 14 1.48 9.52 -26.56
CA GLU A 14 2.29 8.34 -26.19
C GLU A 14 3.25 8.58 -25.02
N ASP A 15 3.54 9.82 -24.67
CA ASP A 15 4.43 10.17 -23.55
C ASP A 15 3.89 9.73 -22.19
N ILE A 16 2.56 9.49 -22.07
CA ILE A 16 1.95 8.94 -20.83
C ILE A 16 2.56 7.62 -20.42
N TYR A 17 2.97 6.79 -21.36
CA TYR A 17 3.59 5.49 -21.03
C TYR A 17 4.98 5.69 -20.43
N HIS A 18 5.72 6.69 -20.88
CA HIS A 18 7.02 7.04 -20.31
C HIS A 18 6.86 7.59 -18.88
N PHE A 19 5.92 8.50 -18.64
CA PHE A 19 5.65 9.03 -17.31
C PHE A 19 5.06 7.98 -16.36
N SER A 20 4.30 6.99 -16.86
CA SER A 20 3.74 5.94 -16.02
C SER A 20 4.81 5.08 -15.34
N THR A 21 6.01 4.94 -15.94
CA THR A 21 7.14 4.19 -15.36
C THR A 21 7.64 4.79 -14.05
N ILE A 22 7.37 6.07 -13.78
CA ILE A 22 7.74 6.76 -12.54
C ILE A 22 7.15 6.01 -11.34
N PHE A 23 5.89 5.61 -11.41
CA PHE A 23 5.19 4.96 -10.31
C PHE A 23 5.74 3.55 -10.04
N GLU A 24 6.14 2.83 -11.10
CA GLU A 24 6.85 1.55 -10.98
C GLU A 24 8.22 1.71 -10.33
N TYR A 25 8.96 2.77 -10.66
CA TYR A 25 10.25 3.04 -10.05
C TYR A 25 10.12 3.40 -8.56
N ILE A 26 9.13 4.22 -8.19
CA ILE A 26 8.86 4.56 -6.79
C ILE A 26 8.46 3.29 -6.02
N HIS A 27 7.54 2.49 -6.57
CA HIS A 27 7.08 1.24 -5.96
C HIS A 27 8.24 0.25 -5.78
N THR A 28 8.98 -0.04 -6.85
CA THR A 28 10.11 -0.99 -6.80
C THR A 28 11.20 -0.52 -5.85
N ALA A 29 11.49 0.79 -5.81
CA ALA A 29 12.45 1.36 -4.85
C ALA A 29 12.01 1.14 -3.40
N SER A 30 10.71 1.32 -3.10
CA SER A 30 10.20 1.05 -1.76
C SER A 30 10.27 -0.42 -1.37
N LEU A 31 10.01 -1.34 -2.31
CA LEU A 31 10.18 -2.79 -2.09
C LEU A 31 11.64 -3.15 -1.76
N PHE A 32 12.62 -2.59 -2.48
CA PHE A 32 14.04 -2.84 -2.20
C PHE A 32 14.43 -2.40 -0.80
N HIS A 33 13.95 -1.24 -0.35
CA HIS A 33 14.21 -0.76 1.00
C HIS A 33 13.47 -1.58 2.06
N ASP A 34 12.23 -1.98 1.81
CA ASP A 34 11.45 -2.83 2.70
C ASP A 34 12.09 -4.22 2.87
N ASP A 35 12.59 -4.84 1.79
CA ASP A 35 13.30 -6.11 1.86
C ASP A 35 14.52 -6.06 2.79
N VAL A 36 15.27 -4.95 2.75
CA VAL A 36 16.40 -4.74 3.65
C VAL A 36 15.93 -4.55 5.10
N LEU A 37 14.90 -3.74 5.33
CA LEU A 37 14.37 -3.47 6.67
C LEU A 37 13.76 -4.71 7.32
N ASN A 38 13.21 -5.61 6.53
CA ASN A 38 12.57 -6.84 7.00
C ASN A 38 13.51 -8.05 7.02
N ASN A 39 14.80 -7.91 6.63
CA ASN A 39 15.71 -9.02 6.38
C ASN A 39 15.09 -10.14 5.54
N ALA A 40 14.28 -9.75 4.54
CA ALA A 40 13.49 -10.69 3.76
C ALA A 40 14.40 -11.61 2.96
N GLU A 41 14.25 -12.93 3.12
CA GLU A 41 14.97 -13.94 2.29
C GLU A 41 14.27 -14.10 0.94
N ILE A 42 12.95 -13.99 0.91
CA ILE A 42 12.11 -14.12 -0.28
C ILE A 42 11.30 -12.83 -0.44
N GLY A 43 11.43 -12.16 -1.59
CA GLY A 43 10.53 -11.11 -2.04
C GLY A 43 9.28 -11.72 -2.72
N THR A 44 8.51 -10.92 -3.44
CA THR A 44 7.28 -11.38 -4.12
C THR A 44 7.58 -12.52 -5.11
N ARG A 45 7.44 -13.79 -4.68
CA ARG A 45 7.64 -15.04 -5.43
C ARG A 45 9.06 -15.30 -5.99
N LYS A 46 10.07 -14.53 -5.56
CA LYS A 46 11.49 -14.68 -5.96
C LYS A 46 12.38 -14.36 -4.77
N PRO A 47 13.65 -14.81 -4.76
CA PRO A 47 14.61 -14.35 -3.76
C PRO A 47 14.64 -12.83 -3.71
N SER A 48 14.60 -12.25 -2.51
CA SER A 48 14.65 -10.81 -2.32
C SER A 48 15.97 -10.21 -2.82
N ALA A 49 15.94 -8.91 -3.14
CA ALA A 49 17.12 -8.22 -3.65
C ALA A 49 18.28 -8.25 -2.67
N ASN A 50 18.02 -8.16 -1.36
CA ASN A 50 19.02 -8.23 -0.32
C ASN A 50 19.65 -9.64 -0.17
N HIS A 51 18.87 -10.70 -0.38
CA HIS A 51 19.37 -12.08 -0.36
C HIS A 51 20.32 -12.37 -1.54
N VAL A 52 19.96 -11.90 -2.75
CA VAL A 52 20.75 -12.12 -3.97
C VAL A 52 22.00 -11.24 -4.04
N SER A 53 21.90 -9.97 -3.62
CA SER A 53 22.93 -8.95 -3.92
C SER A 53 23.55 -8.27 -2.69
N ARG A 54 23.25 -8.73 -1.48
CA ARG A 54 23.55 -8.08 -0.19
C ARG A 54 22.74 -6.79 0.03
N ASN A 55 22.52 -6.42 1.29
CA ASN A 55 21.74 -5.24 1.70
C ASN A 55 22.21 -3.93 1.03
N SER A 56 23.54 -3.76 0.88
CA SER A 56 24.09 -2.55 0.26
C SER A 56 23.67 -2.38 -1.21
N ALA A 57 23.59 -3.46 -1.99
CA ALA A 57 23.18 -3.38 -3.39
C ALA A 57 21.68 -3.12 -3.52
N ALA A 58 20.86 -3.66 -2.61
CA ALA A 58 19.42 -3.37 -2.59
C ALA A 58 19.15 -1.90 -2.24
N VAL A 59 19.85 -1.34 -1.22
CA VAL A 59 19.74 0.09 -0.89
C VAL A 59 20.14 0.96 -2.07
N LEU A 60 21.32 0.72 -2.67
CA LEU A 60 21.79 1.50 -3.83
C LEU A 60 20.89 1.34 -5.05
N GLY A 61 20.31 0.16 -5.27
CA GLY A 61 19.32 -0.08 -6.32
C GLY A 61 18.05 0.75 -6.12
N GLY A 62 17.53 0.79 -4.89
CA GLY A 62 16.40 1.61 -4.51
C GLY A 62 16.69 3.12 -4.70
N ASP A 63 17.87 3.58 -4.28
CA ASP A 63 18.29 4.98 -4.45
C ASP A 63 18.44 5.34 -5.93
N PHE A 64 18.99 4.43 -6.75
CA PHE A 64 19.07 4.63 -8.19
C PHE A 64 17.67 4.79 -8.81
N LEU A 65 16.71 3.95 -8.46
CA LEU A 65 15.34 4.06 -8.97
C LEU A 65 14.67 5.36 -8.49
N LYS A 66 14.91 5.78 -7.24
CA LYS A 66 14.43 7.07 -6.71
C LYS A 66 15.01 8.27 -7.47
N THR A 67 16.30 8.25 -7.83
CA THR A 67 16.88 9.30 -8.63
C THR A 67 16.39 9.28 -10.08
N LYS A 68 16.18 8.10 -10.65
CA LYS A 68 15.70 7.91 -12.02
C LYS A 68 14.29 8.45 -12.21
N HIS A 69 13.36 8.22 -11.27
CA HIS A 69 12.01 8.77 -11.40
C HIS A 69 12.00 10.30 -11.40
N PHE A 70 12.82 10.96 -10.58
CA PHE A 70 12.94 12.42 -10.60
C PHE A 70 13.49 12.94 -11.93
N ALA A 71 14.45 12.24 -12.53
CA ALA A 71 15.00 12.62 -13.84
C ALA A 71 13.94 12.56 -14.94
N ILE A 72 13.06 11.54 -14.92
CA ILE A 72 11.94 11.42 -15.86
C ILE A 72 10.91 12.52 -15.58
N ALA A 73 10.54 12.73 -14.32
CA ALA A 73 9.56 13.74 -13.92
C ALA A 73 9.98 15.16 -14.33
N ALA A 74 11.26 15.48 -14.21
CA ALA A 74 11.81 16.78 -14.63
C ALA A 74 11.61 17.04 -16.14
N GLY A 75 11.59 16.00 -16.95
CA GLY A 75 11.31 16.09 -18.39
C GLY A 75 9.88 16.52 -18.74
N SER A 76 8.94 16.45 -17.81
CA SER A 76 7.55 16.88 -18.02
C SER A 76 7.38 18.39 -18.15
N ASN A 77 8.35 19.19 -17.68
CA ASN A 77 8.26 20.65 -17.56
C ASN A 77 6.98 21.14 -16.81
N ASN A 78 6.36 20.28 -16.01
CA ASN A 78 5.16 20.59 -15.24
C ASN A 78 5.49 20.64 -13.74
N SER A 79 5.46 21.83 -13.17
CA SER A 79 5.85 22.07 -11.78
C SER A 79 4.86 21.44 -10.77
N GLU A 80 3.58 21.36 -11.11
CA GLU A 80 2.55 20.74 -10.25
C GLU A 80 2.73 19.21 -10.21
N PHE A 81 3.02 18.60 -11.35
CA PHE A 81 3.37 17.19 -11.45
C PHE A 81 4.62 16.86 -10.62
N LEU A 82 5.68 17.63 -10.78
CA LEU A 82 6.93 17.48 -10.00
C LEU A 82 6.69 17.62 -8.49
N LYS A 83 5.92 18.64 -8.09
CA LYS A 83 5.58 18.88 -6.69
C LYS A 83 4.79 17.70 -6.11
N THR A 84 3.77 17.22 -6.82
CA THR A 84 2.96 16.08 -6.38
C THR A 84 3.82 14.84 -6.17
N LEU A 85 4.76 14.54 -7.06
CA LEU A 85 5.69 13.42 -6.92
C LEU A 85 6.65 13.58 -5.74
N ALA A 86 7.18 14.78 -5.52
CA ALA A 86 8.07 15.07 -4.41
C ALA A 86 7.36 14.91 -3.07
N ASP A 87 6.17 15.49 -2.93
CA ASP A 87 5.32 15.36 -1.74
C ASP A 87 4.97 13.87 -1.48
N THR A 88 4.63 13.13 -2.54
CA THR A 88 4.31 11.69 -2.47
C THR A 88 5.50 10.86 -1.99
N THR A 89 6.67 11.09 -2.56
CA THR A 89 7.89 10.35 -2.21
C THR A 89 8.30 10.63 -0.76
N THR A 90 8.16 11.88 -0.32
CA THR A 90 8.38 12.28 1.08
C THR A 90 7.40 11.55 1.99
N ARG A 91 6.13 11.54 1.64
CA ARG A 91 5.09 10.88 2.45
C ARG A 91 5.29 9.37 2.55
N ILE A 92 5.73 8.70 1.48
CA ILE A 92 6.08 7.27 1.51
C ILE A 92 7.24 7.03 2.48
N ALA A 93 8.29 7.86 2.46
CA ALA A 93 9.42 7.73 3.37
C ALA A 93 8.99 7.93 4.84
N GLU A 94 8.13 8.91 5.12
CA GLU A 94 7.52 9.11 6.45
C GLU A 94 6.74 7.86 6.88
N GLY A 95 5.92 7.27 5.99
CA GLY A 95 5.15 6.06 6.26
C GLY A 95 6.04 4.85 6.59
N GLN A 96 7.17 4.69 5.90
CA GLN A 96 8.16 3.66 6.21
C GLN A 96 8.78 3.85 7.61
N VAL A 97 9.09 5.09 7.98
CA VAL A 97 9.58 5.41 9.34
C VAL A 97 8.52 5.15 10.40
N LEU A 98 7.27 5.56 10.15
CA LEU A 98 6.14 5.29 11.06
C LEU A 98 5.94 3.79 11.27
N GLU A 99 5.93 3.00 10.20
CA GLU A 99 5.84 1.52 10.32
C GLU A 99 6.97 0.94 11.16
N LEU A 100 8.20 1.42 10.94
CA LEU A 100 9.36 0.96 11.70
C LEU A 100 9.26 1.29 13.19
N VAL A 101 8.78 2.49 13.54
CA VAL A 101 8.57 2.93 14.93
C VAL A 101 7.46 2.12 15.61
N GLN A 102 6.42 1.75 14.86
CA GLN A 102 5.29 0.98 15.39
C GLN A 102 5.52 -0.54 15.40
N ARG A 103 6.68 -1.00 14.94
CA ARG A 103 7.01 -2.43 14.90
C ARG A 103 7.02 -3.01 16.32
N GLY A 104 6.28 -4.10 16.52
CA GLY A 104 6.12 -4.75 17.83
C GLY A 104 5.23 -3.99 18.81
N ASN A 105 4.55 -2.94 18.40
CA ASN A 105 3.58 -2.24 19.25
C ASN A 105 2.22 -2.96 19.23
N TRP A 106 2.01 -3.88 20.18
CA TRP A 106 0.76 -4.64 20.35
C TRP A 106 -0.45 -3.78 20.74
N HIS A 107 -0.22 -2.52 21.09
CA HIS A 107 -1.24 -1.53 21.47
C HIS A 107 -1.49 -0.48 20.38
N ILE A 108 -0.98 -0.70 19.17
CA ILE A 108 -1.21 0.20 18.04
C ILE A 108 -2.72 0.37 17.81
N SER A 109 -3.16 1.59 17.72
CA SER A 109 -4.56 1.90 17.40
C SER A 109 -4.85 1.70 15.90
N ARG A 110 -6.14 1.52 15.58
CA ARG A 110 -6.59 1.52 14.19
C ARG A 110 -6.18 2.80 13.44
N ASP A 111 -6.25 3.94 14.09
CA ASP A 111 -5.94 5.23 13.43
C ASP A 111 -4.44 5.37 13.13
N GLU A 112 -3.56 4.91 14.02
CA GLU A 112 -2.11 4.84 13.77
C GLU A 112 -1.79 3.86 12.63
N TYR A 113 -2.43 2.71 12.59
CA TYR A 113 -2.33 1.78 11.46
C TYR A 113 -2.79 2.42 10.15
N MET A 114 -3.95 3.11 10.14
CA MET A 114 -4.46 3.79 8.95
C MET A 114 -3.53 4.89 8.45
N GLU A 115 -2.85 5.59 9.35
CA GLU A 115 -1.84 6.58 8.99
C GLU A 115 -0.66 5.94 8.25
N ILE A 116 -0.22 4.75 8.67
CA ILE A 116 0.82 3.98 7.96
C ILE A 116 0.31 3.55 6.58
N VAL A 117 -0.90 2.98 6.49
CA VAL A 117 -1.51 2.55 5.22
C VAL A 117 -1.61 3.69 4.23
N ILE A 118 -2.11 4.84 4.69
CA ILE A 118 -2.24 6.04 3.85
C ILE A 118 -0.88 6.53 3.37
N SER A 119 0.07 6.68 4.29
CA SER A 119 1.37 7.27 3.99
C SER A 119 2.24 6.37 3.14
N LYS A 120 2.27 5.07 3.42
CA LYS A 120 3.17 4.13 2.77
C LYS A 120 2.63 3.61 1.45
N THR A 121 1.32 3.35 1.36
CA THR A 121 0.72 2.65 0.22
C THR A 121 -0.27 3.51 -0.55
N ALA A 122 -1.32 4.01 0.10
CA ALA A 122 -2.43 4.65 -0.59
C ALA A 122 -2.04 5.96 -1.30
N VAL A 123 -1.07 6.69 -0.75
CA VAL A 123 -0.56 7.93 -1.34
C VAL A 123 0.01 7.72 -2.75
N LEU A 124 0.59 6.54 -3.06
CA LEU A 124 1.12 6.26 -4.39
C LEU A 124 -0.01 6.05 -5.40
N PHE A 125 -1.09 5.36 -5.04
CA PHE A 125 -2.29 5.21 -5.86
C PHE A 125 -2.93 6.57 -6.13
N SER A 126 -3.08 7.38 -5.08
CA SER A 126 -3.57 8.75 -5.14
C SER A 126 -2.75 9.60 -6.11
N ALA A 127 -1.43 9.57 -5.96
CA ALA A 127 -0.51 10.32 -6.82
C ALA A 127 -0.55 9.86 -8.27
N ALA A 128 -0.64 8.55 -8.52
CA ALA A 128 -0.75 8.05 -9.89
C ALA A 128 -1.99 8.60 -10.60
N CYS A 129 -3.12 8.66 -9.92
CA CYS A 129 -4.35 9.23 -10.45
C CYS A 129 -4.26 10.75 -10.62
N ALA A 130 -3.81 11.47 -9.60
CA ALA A 130 -3.67 12.92 -9.65
C ALA A 130 -2.69 13.37 -10.73
N CYS A 131 -1.53 12.74 -10.80
CA CYS A 131 -0.49 13.05 -11.77
C CYS A 131 -0.95 12.81 -13.21
N GLY A 132 -1.70 11.75 -13.49
CA GLY A 132 -2.28 11.52 -14.81
C GLY A 132 -3.25 12.64 -15.20
N THR A 133 -4.07 13.10 -14.25
CA THR A 133 -5.02 14.20 -14.45
C THR A 133 -4.31 15.54 -14.66
N ILE A 134 -3.22 15.79 -13.92
CA ILE A 134 -2.37 16.99 -14.07
C ILE A 134 -1.70 17.02 -15.46
N ILE A 135 -1.12 15.90 -15.89
CA ILE A 135 -0.49 15.80 -17.24
C ILE A 135 -1.52 16.01 -18.34
N ALA A 136 -2.74 15.53 -18.15
CA ALA A 136 -3.85 15.79 -19.10
C ALA A 136 -4.31 17.26 -19.12
N GLY A 137 -3.80 18.11 -18.24
CA GLY A 137 -4.22 19.51 -18.17
C GLY A 137 -5.67 19.72 -17.71
N ALA A 138 -6.22 18.74 -16.97
CA ALA A 138 -7.60 18.79 -16.53
C ALA A 138 -7.82 19.81 -15.40
N GLU A 139 -9.07 20.18 -15.16
CA GLU A 139 -9.42 21.12 -14.09
C GLU A 139 -9.13 20.58 -12.69
N LYS A 140 -8.97 21.47 -11.72
CA LYS A 140 -8.63 21.11 -10.33
C LYS A 140 -9.64 20.18 -9.66
N GLN A 141 -10.91 20.26 -10.05
CA GLN A 141 -11.92 19.35 -9.53
C GLN A 141 -11.70 17.92 -10.03
N ALA A 142 -11.36 17.74 -11.30
CA ALA A 142 -11.01 16.43 -11.84
C ALA A 142 -9.77 15.84 -11.13
N VAL A 143 -8.73 16.68 -10.89
CA VAL A 143 -7.55 16.28 -10.11
C VAL A 143 -7.95 15.82 -8.71
N TYR A 144 -8.79 16.59 -8.02
CA TYR A 144 -9.30 16.22 -6.68
C TYR A 144 -10.04 14.88 -6.70
N HIS A 145 -10.99 14.70 -7.62
CA HIS A 145 -11.79 13.48 -7.69
C HIS A 145 -10.93 12.24 -7.98
N LEU A 146 -10.02 12.29 -8.93
CA LEU A 146 -9.13 11.16 -9.22
C LEU A 146 -8.09 10.92 -8.12
N ASN A 147 -7.59 11.97 -7.47
CA ASN A 147 -6.76 11.85 -6.28
C ASN A 147 -7.48 11.05 -5.19
N GLN A 148 -8.73 11.43 -4.86
CA GLN A 148 -9.53 10.75 -3.84
C GLN A 148 -9.94 9.33 -4.25
N PHE A 149 -10.24 9.11 -5.53
CA PHE A 149 -10.44 7.77 -6.06
C PHE A 149 -9.23 6.89 -5.79
N GLY A 150 -8.04 7.33 -6.21
CA GLY A 150 -6.80 6.58 -6.01
C GLY A 150 -6.48 6.35 -4.52
N LEU A 151 -6.71 7.36 -3.67
CA LEU A 151 -6.48 7.24 -2.23
C LEU A 151 -7.34 6.14 -1.60
N ASN A 152 -8.64 6.17 -1.86
CA ASN A 152 -9.56 5.18 -1.29
C ASN A 152 -9.31 3.77 -1.86
N LEU A 153 -9.00 3.66 -3.16
CA LEU A 153 -8.61 2.40 -3.79
C LEU A 153 -7.34 1.82 -3.15
N GLY A 154 -6.31 2.66 -2.91
CA GLY A 154 -5.06 2.23 -2.28
C GLY A 154 -5.24 1.79 -0.82
N ILE A 155 -6.14 2.43 -0.08
CA ILE A 155 -6.51 2.00 1.29
C ILE A 155 -7.18 0.63 1.23
N ALA A 156 -8.19 0.46 0.37
CA ALA A 156 -8.88 -0.83 0.22
C ALA A 156 -7.92 -1.95 -0.20
N PHE A 157 -7.00 -1.65 -1.12
CA PHE A 157 -5.97 -2.57 -1.57
C PHE A 157 -5.11 -3.06 -0.39
N GLN A 158 -4.57 -2.16 0.43
CA GLN A 158 -3.72 -2.54 1.55
C GLN A 158 -4.48 -3.32 2.63
N ILE A 159 -5.72 -2.94 2.93
CA ILE A 159 -6.56 -3.69 3.89
C ILE A 159 -6.80 -5.12 3.40
N MET A 160 -7.03 -5.32 2.11
CA MET A 160 -7.21 -6.66 1.54
C MET A 160 -5.90 -7.44 1.46
N ASP A 161 -4.79 -6.79 1.15
CA ASP A 161 -3.45 -7.39 1.17
C ASP A 161 -3.11 -7.94 2.56
N ASP A 162 -3.31 -7.13 3.61
CA ASP A 162 -3.14 -7.55 5.01
C ASP A 162 -4.07 -8.71 5.41
N LEU A 163 -5.25 -8.81 4.80
CA LEU A 163 -6.17 -9.91 5.04
C LEU A 163 -5.69 -11.22 4.40
N LEU A 164 -5.01 -11.16 3.26
CA LEU A 164 -4.45 -12.32 2.58
C LEU A 164 -3.42 -13.05 3.45
N ASP A 165 -2.70 -12.34 4.33
CA ASP A 165 -1.77 -12.93 5.30
C ASP A 165 -2.42 -13.98 6.21
N TYR A 166 -3.74 -13.93 6.37
CA TYR A 166 -4.50 -14.83 7.24
C TYR A 166 -5.44 -15.79 6.47
N THR A 167 -5.68 -15.56 5.19
CA THR A 167 -6.68 -16.32 4.40
C THR A 167 -6.09 -17.14 3.27
N SER A 168 -4.88 -16.83 2.79
CA SER A 168 -4.20 -17.61 1.76
C SER A 168 -3.76 -18.98 2.29
N CYS A 169 -3.59 -19.96 1.38
CA CYS A 169 -3.13 -21.33 1.70
C CYS A 169 -1.62 -21.50 1.46
N GLU A 170 -0.87 -20.45 1.25
CA GLU A 170 0.56 -20.51 0.92
C GLU A 170 1.43 -20.61 2.19
N GLU A 171 2.64 -21.15 2.08
CA GLU A 171 3.60 -21.44 3.17
C GLU A 171 4.10 -20.17 3.94
N GLU A 172 3.53 -19.00 3.70
CA GLU A 172 3.98 -17.71 4.24
C GLU A 172 3.13 -17.18 5.42
N PHE A 173 2.35 -18.07 6.08
CA PHE A 173 1.51 -17.68 7.20
C PHE A 173 2.28 -16.97 8.33
N GLY A 174 1.73 -15.89 8.83
CA GLY A 174 2.27 -15.18 9.98
C GLY A 174 3.57 -14.39 9.71
N LYS A 175 4.01 -14.29 8.45
CA LYS A 175 5.24 -13.58 8.09
C LYS A 175 5.25 -12.11 8.54
N PRO A 176 4.16 -11.32 8.39
CA PRO A 176 4.13 -9.95 8.91
C PRO A 176 4.32 -9.90 10.43
N LEU A 177 3.65 -10.78 11.16
CA LEU A 177 3.77 -10.86 12.62
C LEU A 177 5.18 -11.28 13.04
N ARG A 178 5.85 -12.20 12.33
CA ARG A 178 7.26 -12.54 12.53
C ARG A 178 8.19 -11.34 12.37
N ASN A 179 7.81 -10.38 11.51
CA ASN A 179 8.51 -9.11 11.32
C ASN A 179 8.02 -8.02 12.29
N GLY A 180 7.17 -8.37 13.26
CA GLY A 180 6.61 -7.43 14.22
C GLY A 180 5.57 -6.46 13.67
N LYS A 181 4.98 -6.75 12.52
CA LYS A 181 3.92 -5.91 11.95
C LYS A 181 2.58 -6.31 12.55
N ILE A 182 1.91 -5.34 13.15
CA ILE A 182 0.56 -5.47 13.70
C ILE A 182 -0.41 -4.81 12.72
N ASN A 183 -1.07 -5.62 11.90
CA ASN A 183 -1.98 -5.18 10.85
C ASN A 183 -3.45 -5.20 11.29
N LEU A 184 -4.36 -4.71 10.45
CA LEU A 184 -5.77 -4.49 10.81
C LEU A 184 -6.49 -5.76 11.31
N PRO A 185 -6.35 -6.94 10.65
CA PRO A 185 -6.92 -8.18 11.17
C PRO A 185 -6.48 -8.48 12.61
N LEU A 186 -5.20 -8.28 12.91
CA LEU A 186 -4.67 -8.51 14.24
C LEU A 186 -5.16 -7.45 15.23
N ILE A 187 -5.19 -6.17 14.88
CA ILE A 187 -5.74 -5.08 15.70
C ILE A 187 -7.18 -5.40 16.11
N TYR A 188 -8.01 -5.86 15.18
CA TYR A 188 -9.39 -6.26 15.50
C TYR A 188 -9.48 -7.49 16.36
N THR A 189 -8.58 -8.45 16.20
CA THR A 189 -8.49 -9.63 17.07
C THR A 189 -8.13 -9.20 18.49
N LEU A 190 -7.08 -8.40 18.64
CA LEU A 190 -6.60 -7.91 19.94
C LEU A 190 -7.66 -7.07 20.67
N SER A 191 -8.46 -6.29 19.92
CA SER A 191 -9.55 -5.49 20.52
C SER A 191 -10.63 -6.32 21.22
N ASN A 192 -10.72 -7.63 20.95
CA ASN A 192 -11.64 -8.56 21.56
C ASN A 192 -11.02 -9.28 22.78
N LEU A 193 -9.74 -9.08 23.07
CA LEU A 193 -9.02 -9.71 24.18
C LEU A 193 -8.97 -8.80 25.42
N LYS A 194 -8.75 -9.44 26.58
CA LYS A 194 -8.44 -8.69 27.81
C LYS A 194 -6.98 -8.22 27.80
N GLY A 195 -6.67 -7.13 28.51
CA GLY A 195 -5.31 -6.60 28.57
C GLY A 195 -4.26 -7.63 28.99
N THR A 196 -4.59 -8.49 29.97
CA THR A 196 -3.71 -9.58 30.45
C THR A 196 -3.43 -10.65 29.38
N GLU A 197 -4.34 -10.86 28.44
CA GLU A 197 -4.13 -11.78 27.32
C GLU A 197 -3.20 -11.15 26.26
N ILE A 198 -3.36 -9.85 26.01
CA ILE A 198 -2.47 -9.08 25.12
C ILE A 198 -1.04 -9.08 25.69
N GLU A 199 -0.88 -8.75 26.99
CA GLU A 199 0.43 -8.78 27.67
C GLU A 199 1.11 -10.15 27.56
N ARG A 200 0.33 -11.22 27.64
CA ARG A 200 0.84 -12.59 27.49
C ARG A 200 1.30 -12.87 26.07
N LEU A 201 0.55 -12.43 25.05
CA LEU A 201 0.94 -12.55 23.66
C LEU A 201 2.20 -11.72 23.37
N GLU A 202 2.25 -10.48 23.86
CA GLU A 202 3.41 -9.61 23.74
C GLU A 202 4.67 -10.26 24.32
N ALA A 203 4.56 -10.87 25.49
CA ALA A 203 5.66 -11.58 26.12
C ALA A 203 6.13 -12.82 25.33
N LEU A 204 5.20 -13.54 24.67
CA LEU A 204 5.52 -14.71 23.84
C LEU A 204 6.26 -14.32 22.56
N PHE A 205 5.91 -13.17 21.99
CA PHE A 205 6.50 -12.67 20.73
C PHE A 205 7.59 -11.62 20.95
N LYS A 206 8.06 -11.47 22.19
CA LYS A 206 9.18 -10.60 22.50
C LYS A 206 10.39 -11.02 21.67
N ASP A 207 11.02 -10.04 21.06
CA ASP A 207 12.17 -10.24 20.15
C ASP A 207 11.87 -11.13 18.92
N TYR A 208 10.57 -11.22 18.54
CA TYR A 208 10.10 -11.99 17.37
C TYR A 208 10.50 -13.48 17.40
N SER A 209 10.63 -14.04 18.59
CA SER A 209 11.12 -15.40 18.85
C SER A 209 10.04 -16.46 19.08
N GLY A 210 8.76 -16.15 18.76
CA GLY A 210 7.64 -17.11 18.88
C GLY A 210 7.87 -18.39 18.06
N TYR A 211 7.38 -19.52 18.57
CA TYR A 211 7.37 -20.79 17.84
C TYR A 211 6.29 -20.79 16.75
N ASP A 212 6.44 -21.59 15.70
CA ASP A 212 5.48 -21.69 14.61
C ASP A 212 4.05 -21.98 15.11
N GLU A 213 3.90 -22.84 16.10
CA GLU A 213 2.61 -23.16 16.73
C GLU A 213 1.93 -21.93 17.39
N ASP A 214 2.69 -20.94 17.85
CA ASP A 214 2.13 -19.74 18.46
C ASP A 214 1.63 -18.78 17.39
N TYR A 215 2.31 -18.69 16.24
CA TYR A 215 1.82 -17.94 15.07
C TYR A 215 0.53 -18.56 14.51
N GLU A 216 0.46 -19.90 14.41
CA GLU A 216 -0.74 -20.62 13.97
C GLU A 216 -1.94 -20.34 14.87
N LYS A 217 -1.76 -20.31 16.20
CA LYS A 217 -2.83 -19.94 17.15
C LYS A 217 -3.38 -18.55 16.90
N ILE A 218 -2.51 -17.56 16.63
CA ILE A 218 -2.95 -16.19 16.32
C ILE A 218 -3.72 -16.16 15.00
N VAL A 219 -3.24 -16.86 13.98
CA VAL A 219 -3.94 -16.97 12.70
C VAL A 219 -5.32 -17.60 12.89
N GLU A 220 -5.43 -18.65 13.69
CA GLU A 220 -6.72 -19.25 14.03
C GLU A 220 -7.64 -18.29 14.80
N MET A 221 -7.10 -17.49 15.71
CA MET A 221 -7.88 -16.46 16.42
C MET A 221 -8.45 -15.43 15.46
N VAL A 222 -7.66 -14.96 14.47
CA VAL A 222 -8.12 -14.05 13.43
C VAL A 222 -9.24 -14.69 12.59
N ARG A 223 -9.07 -15.96 12.20
CA ARG A 223 -10.03 -16.69 11.35
C ARG A 223 -11.38 -16.97 12.04
N ASN A 224 -11.35 -17.24 13.34
CA ASN A 224 -12.52 -17.77 14.05
C ASN A 224 -13.43 -16.71 14.68
N ASN A 225 -13.00 -15.44 14.80
CA ASN A 225 -13.70 -14.41 15.57
C ASN A 225 -14.52 -13.41 14.72
N GLY A 226 -14.86 -13.75 13.47
CA GLY A 226 -15.61 -12.86 12.58
C GLY A 226 -14.81 -11.63 12.11
N VAL A 227 -13.52 -11.59 12.41
CA VAL A 227 -12.61 -10.51 12.05
C VAL A 227 -12.47 -10.38 10.54
N ILE A 228 -12.40 -11.51 9.82
CA ILE A 228 -12.28 -11.53 8.35
C ILE A 228 -13.41 -10.74 7.70
N GLU A 229 -14.65 -10.98 8.10
CA GLU A 229 -15.81 -10.29 7.54
C GLU A 229 -15.84 -8.79 7.95
N LYS A 230 -15.37 -8.47 9.14
CA LYS A 230 -15.24 -7.09 9.59
C LYS A 230 -14.23 -6.33 8.75
N VAL A 231 -13.05 -6.90 8.49
CA VAL A 231 -12.00 -6.31 7.65
C VAL A 231 -12.46 -6.16 6.19
N ARG A 232 -13.12 -7.19 5.63
CA ARG A 232 -13.71 -7.12 4.28
C ARG A 232 -14.76 -6.02 4.17
N SER A 233 -15.61 -5.89 5.18
CA SER A 233 -16.63 -4.84 5.22
C SER A 233 -16.00 -3.45 5.26
N GLU A 234 -14.89 -3.29 5.99
CA GLU A 234 -14.15 -2.03 6.01
C GLU A 234 -13.51 -1.72 4.65
N ALA A 235 -12.84 -2.70 4.01
CA ALA A 235 -12.30 -2.52 2.66
C ALA A 235 -13.39 -2.13 1.67
N ARG A 236 -14.58 -2.74 1.76
CA ARG A 236 -15.74 -2.41 0.92
C ARG A 236 -16.18 -0.96 1.06
N LEU A 237 -16.17 -0.39 2.27
CA LEU A 237 -16.48 1.03 2.48
C LEU A 237 -15.55 1.95 1.70
N TYR A 238 -14.27 1.60 1.57
CA TYR A 238 -13.32 2.39 0.79
C TYR A 238 -13.49 2.16 -0.72
N VAL A 239 -13.84 0.95 -1.16
CA VAL A 239 -14.21 0.67 -2.56
C VAL A 239 -15.44 1.48 -2.97
N ASP A 240 -16.46 1.54 -2.12
CA ASP A 240 -17.69 2.30 -2.39
C ASP A 240 -17.38 3.82 -2.45
N LYS A 241 -16.60 4.34 -1.49
CA LYS A 241 -16.14 5.73 -1.52
C LYS A 241 -15.32 6.06 -2.77
N ALA A 242 -14.43 5.16 -3.20
CA ALA A 242 -13.67 5.35 -4.43
C ALA A 242 -14.61 5.44 -5.64
N ALA A 243 -15.58 4.54 -5.76
CA ALA A 243 -16.56 4.55 -6.84
C ALA A 243 -17.36 5.88 -6.90
N ASP A 244 -17.71 6.46 -5.75
CA ASP A 244 -18.42 7.73 -5.67
C ASP A 244 -17.64 8.89 -6.33
N PHE A 245 -16.32 8.92 -6.19
CA PHE A 245 -15.50 9.94 -6.83
C PHE A 245 -15.45 9.82 -8.36
N LEU A 246 -15.60 8.61 -8.90
CA LEU A 246 -15.71 8.41 -10.35
C LEU A 246 -17.04 8.92 -10.93
N ASN A 247 -18.08 9.12 -10.12
CA ASN A 247 -19.36 9.66 -10.59
C ASN A 247 -19.26 11.10 -11.13
N PHE A 248 -18.19 11.81 -10.78
CA PHE A 248 -17.89 13.13 -11.36
C PHE A 248 -17.65 13.09 -12.88
N PHE A 249 -17.11 11.98 -13.39
CA PHE A 249 -16.75 11.85 -14.80
C PHE A 249 -17.93 11.30 -15.63
N PRO A 250 -18.05 11.73 -16.91
CA PRO A 250 -19.04 11.17 -17.82
C PRO A 250 -18.79 9.67 -18.06
N GLY A 251 -19.80 8.98 -18.55
CA GLY A 251 -19.70 7.58 -18.94
C GLY A 251 -18.69 7.39 -20.08
N SER A 252 -17.78 6.42 -19.92
CA SER A 252 -16.79 6.04 -20.94
C SER A 252 -16.26 4.64 -20.62
N SER A 253 -15.67 3.95 -21.61
CA SER A 253 -15.04 2.65 -21.39
C SER A 253 -13.92 2.72 -20.34
N VAL A 254 -13.11 3.78 -20.32
CA VAL A 254 -12.07 3.98 -19.32
C VAL A 254 -12.65 4.12 -17.89
N LYS A 255 -13.80 4.79 -17.75
CA LYS A 255 -14.50 4.86 -16.45
C LYS A 255 -14.98 3.47 -16.02
N GLU A 256 -15.53 2.69 -16.95
CA GLU A 256 -15.98 1.33 -16.69
C GLU A 256 -14.81 0.44 -16.26
N ASP A 257 -13.67 0.52 -16.94
CA ASP A 257 -12.45 -0.21 -16.58
C ASP A 257 -11.94 0.17 -15.18
N LEU A 258 -11.97 1.46 -14.80
CA LEU A 258 -11.61 1.92 -13.46
C LEU A 258 -12.60 1.41 -12.39
N MET A 259 -13.90 1.36 -12.70
CA MET A 259 -14.92 0.78 -11.81
C MET A 259 -14.73 -0.73 -11.63
N GLU A 260 -14.38 -1.44 -12.72
CA GLU A 260 -14.08 -2.87 -12.65
C GLU A 260 -12.83 -3.14 -11.80
N LEU A 261 -11.75 -2.40 -12.03
CA LEU A 261 -10.52 -2.47 -11.22
C LEU A 261 -10.82 -2.21 -9.74
N ASN A 262 -11.63 -1.19 -9.43
CA ASN A 262 -12.04 -0.87 -8.07
C ASN A 262 -12.77 -2.05 -7.39
N THR A 263 -13.70 -2.69 -8.11
CA THR A 263 -14.46 -3.84 -7.59
C THR A 263 -13.61 -5.11 -7.48
N TYR A 264 -12.59 -5.25 -8.31
CA TYR A 264 -11.71 -6.42 -8.31
C TYR A 264 -10.94 -6.60 -6.99
N ILE A 265 -10.63 -5.49 -6.31
CA ILE A 265 -9.82 -5.50 -5.06
C ILE A 265 -10.46 -6.32 -3.94
N ILE A 266 -11.78 -6.39 -3.90
CA ILE A 266 -12.52 -7.10 -2.83
C ILE A 266 -13.04 -8.48 -3.24
N ARG A 267 -12.71 -8.96 -4.44
CA ARG A 267 -13.03 -10.32 -4.92
C ARG A 267 -12.03 -11.33 -4.39
#